data_94dd7e75056e1a5e9f5476949d74ef53
#
_entry.id   94dd7e75056e1a5e9f5476949d74ef53
#
_cell.length_a   1.000
_cell.length_b   1.000
_cell.length_c   1.000
_cell.angle_alpha   90.00
_cell.angle_beta   90.00
_cell.angle_gamma   90.00
#
_symmetry.space_group_name_H-M   'P 1'
#
loop_
_entity.id
_entity.type
_entity.pdbx_description
1 polymer ?
#
loop_
_entity_poly.entity_id
_entity_poly.type
_entity_poly.pdbx_seq_one_letter_code
_entity_poly.pdbx_strand_id
1 'polypeptide(L)'
;MQMNPRLSGLRCIRCASLWPPGDYPEGCPSCLAAGHPATLECGYDACDADSAIPLPVLAPITLGEGATPHLEATDLALAEGVGQLWLKCESANPTGSHKDRMAAQLVSRARLAGATRVAAASSGNAGVSLAAYCAAAGLQADIAITRNCPPLQREAMQRFGAKLSAFEDSLARWPYVSDLCRNHGAFAGTNYLNPPVGTHPYGVEGYKPIAQEILDACGTPTDIIVPTARGDLLWGIFLGWQHLLQHGRIARLPRLHAVEPYARLSRARAAGDARGLWEGVTDQYSIAGGTCTLQSLEAMSRSGGTPVEISDAAAAQAQQRLERKGISTELSSAAALAAVSRLRRSGVLDAESSVVLIVTSDGRRG
;
A
#
# COMPACT_ATOMS: atom_id res chain seq x y z
N MET A 1 13.81 3.85 19.49
CA MET A 1 13.49 2.86 18.45
C MET A 1 13.79 1.47 18.98
N GLN A 2 12.81 0.56 19.00
CA GLN A 2 12.93 -0.83 19.42
C GLN A 2 11.82 -1.69 18.79
N MET A 3 12.02 -2.99 18.70
CA MET A 3 10.93 -3.90 18.32
C MET A 3 9.84 -3.87 19.39
N ASN A 4 8.58 -3.99 18.94
CA ASN A 4 7.46 -4.08 19.87
C ASN A 4 7.57 -5.39 20.67
N PRO A 5 7.68 -5.36 22.01
CA PRO A 5 7.81 -6.56 22.83
C PRO A 5 6.56 -7.46 22.78
N ARG A 6 5.40 -6.92 22.33
CA ARG A 6 4.17 -7.69 22.13
C ARG A 6 4.12 -8.44 20.80
N LEU A 7 5.09 -8.23 19.89
CA LEU A 7 5.17 -8.97 18.64
C LEU A 7 5.51 -10.43 18.92
N SER A 8 4.48 -11.29 18.90
CA SER A 8 4.60 -12.72 19.27
C SER A 8 5.10 -13.60 18.11
N GLY A 9 4.95 -13.17 16.87
CA GLY A 9 5.38 -13.89 15.67
C GLY A 9 4.74 -13.40 14.39
N LEU A 10 4.87 -14.20 13.35
CA LEU A 10 4.26 -13.95 12.04
C LEU A 10 3.46 -15.17 11.61
N ARG A 11 2.27 -14.94 11.03
CA ARG A 11 1.38 -15.98 10.52
C ARG A 11 1.25 -15.91 9.03
N CYS A 12 1.37 -17.03 8.35
CA CYS A 12 1.13 -17.08 6.90
C CYS A 12 -0.34 -16.90 6.56
N ILE A 13 -0.64 -15.99 5.63
CA ILE A 13 -2.02 -15.74 5.19
C ILE A 13 -2.63 -16.86 4.34
N ARG A 14 -1.81 -17.81 3.83
CA ARG A 14 -2.25 -18.95 3.03
C ARG A 14 -2.34 -20.23 3.85
N CYS A 15 -1.24 -20.66 4.45
CA CYS A 15 -1.17 -21.98 5.12
C CYS A 15 -1.33 -21.89 6.64
N ALA A 16 -1.49 -20.69 7.18
CA ALA A 16 -1.60 -20.40 8.61
C ALA A 16 -0.41 -20.84 9.48
N SER A 17 0.71 -21.29 8.90
CA SER A 17 1.93 -21.61 9.64
C SER A 17 2.41 -20.39 10.41
N LEU A 18 2.87 -20.64 11.64
CA LEU A 18 3.43 -19.63 12.53
C LEU A 18 4.97 -19.65 12.44
N TRP A 19 5.53 -18.44 12.41
CA TRP A 19 6.96 -18.20 12.33
C TRP A 19 7.38 -17.25 13.46
N PRO A 20 8.57 -17.44 14.05
CA PRO A 20 9.07 -16.52 15.06
C PRO A 20 9.26 -15.11 14.50
N PRO A 21 9.32 -14.06 15.35
CA PRO A 21 9.71 -12.72 14.90
C PRO A 21 11.04 -12.76 14.16
N GLY A 22 11.07 -12.23 12.92
CA GLY A 22 12.25 -12.30 12.04
C GLY A 22 11.99 -11.58 10.71
N ASP A 23 12.98 -11.56 9.83
CA ASP A 23 12.88 -10.94 8.53
C ASP A 23 12.55 -11.97 7.45
N TYR A 24 11.37 -11.84 6.85
CA TYR A 24 10.86 -12.74 5.83
C TYR A 24 10.51 -11.95 4.55
N PRO A 25 11.51 -11.41 3.84
CA PRO A 25 11.26 -10.61 2.63
C PRO A 25 10.67 -11.43 1.48
N GLU A 26 10.83 -12.74 1.51
CA GLU A 26 10.30 -13.69 0.53
C GLU A 26 8.98 -14.34 1.00
N GLY A 27 8.42 -13.86 2.12
CA GLY A 27 7.17 -14.35 2.70
C GLY A 27 7.32 -15.69 3.42
N CYS A 28 6.28 -16.49 3.40
CA CYS A 28 6.24 -17.79 4.08
C CYS A 28 7.18 -18.79 3.43
N PRO A 29 8.19 -19.31 4.15
CA PRO A 29 9.13 -20.29 3.61
C PRO A 29 8.46 -21.56 3.05
N SER A 30 7.47 -22.10 3.77
CA SER A 30 6.74 -23.30 3.32
C SER A 30 5.96 -23.08 2.03
N CYS A 31 5.26 -21.93 1.91
CA CYS A 31 4.51 -21.60 0.70
C CYS A 31 5.44 -21.27 -0.47
N LEU A 32 6.59 -20.63 -0.21
CA LEU A 32 7.60 -20.36 -1.23
C LEU A 32 8.16 -21.66 -1.79
N ALA A 33 8.54 -22.60 -0.93
CA ALA A 33 9.03 -23.91 -1.34
C ALA A 33 8.00 -24.72 -2.15
N ALA A 34 6.71 -24.52 -1.89
CA ALA A 34 5.61 -25.14 -2.64
C ALA A 34 5.27 -24.40 -3.95
N GLY A 35 5.99 -23.32 -4.33
CA GLY A 35 5.72 -22.53 -5.53
C GLY A 35 4.47 -21.63 -5.44
N HIS A 36 3.96 -21.40 -4.25
CA HIS A 36 2.78 -20.56 -3.98
C HIS A 36 3.11 -19.43 -2.98
N PRO A 37 3.95 -18.46 -3.35
CA PRO A 37 4.42 -17.44 -2.42
C PRO A 37 3.25 -16.70 -1.75
N ALA A 38 3.36 -16.47 -0.45
CA ALA A 38 2.37 -15.79 0.35
C ALA A 38 3.05 -14.95 1.43
N THR A 39 2.52 -13.76 1.69
CA THR A 39 3.03 -12.89 2.75
C THR A 39 2.68 -13.43 4.13
N LEU A 40 3.29 -12.81 5.13
CA LEU A 40 3.03 -13.05 6.54
C LEU A 40 2.32 -11.82 7.14
N GLU A 41 1.47 -12.02 8.11
CA GLU A 41 0.88 -10.98 8.95
C GLU A 41 1.49 -11.05 10.37
N CYS A 42 1.69 -9.89 11.00
CA CYS A 42 2.21 -9.82 12.35
C CYS A 42 1.17 -10.24 13.38
N GLY A 43 1.54 -11.17 14.27
CA GLY A 43 0.79 -11.52 15.46
C GLY A 43 1.28 -10.71 16.66
N TYR A 44 0.36 -10.31 17.52
CA TYR A 44 0.67 -9.59 18.75
C TYR A 44 -0.03 -10.27 19.91
N ASP A 45 0.63 -10.31 21.07
CA ASP A 45 0.01 -10.73 22.32
C ASP A 45 -1.16 -9.81 22.67
N ALA A 46 -2.08 -10.32 23.49
CA ALA A 46 -3.31 -9.61 23.85
C ALA A 46 -3.04 -8.15 24.25
N CYS A 47 -3.79 -7.26 23.61
CA CYS A 47 -3.81 -5.84 23.91
C CYS A 47 -5.17 -5.50 24.55
N ASP A 48 -5.19 -4.51 25.43
CA ASP A 48 -6.46 -3.96 25.91
C ASP A 48 -7.27 -3.39 24.74
N ALA A 49 -8.60 -3.48 24.82
CA ALA A 49 -9.51 -3.04 23.75
C ALA A 49 -9.27 -1.57 23.34
N ASP A 50 -8.86 -0.72 24.29
CA ASP A 50 -8.61 0.71 24.07
C ASP A 50 -7.18 1.04 23.67
N SER A 51 -6.30 0.03 23.52
CA SER A 51 -4.93 0.28 23.10
C SER A 51 -4.86 0.71 21.62
N ALA A 52 -3.89 1.56 21.30
CA ALA A 52 -3.58 1.92 19.91
C ALA A 52 -3.27 0.67 19.08
N ILE A 53 -3.57 0.70 17.78
CA ILE A 53 -3.23 -0.37 16.84
C ILE A 53 -1.72 -0.67 16.94
N PRO A 54 -1.33 -1.91 17.28
CA PRO A 54 0.08 -2.25 17.47
C PRO A 54 0.84 -2.21 16.15
N LEU A 55 2.07 -1.70 16.24
CA LEU A 55 3.03 -1.67 15.13
C LEU A 55 4.29 -2.45 15.52
N PRO A 56 5.03 -3.03 14.56
CA PRO A 56 6.17 -3.89 14.85
C PRO A 56 7.37 -3.13 15.43
N VAL A 57 7.55 -1.86 15.08
CA VAL A 57 8.60 -1.00 15.63
C VAL A 57 7.98 0.15 16.42
N LEU A 58 8.39 0.29 17.69
CA LEU A 58 8.01 1.40 18.55
C LEU A 58 9.00 2.57 18.40
N ALA A 59 8.48 3.80 18.40
CA ALA A 59 9.25 5.02 18.14
C ALA A 59 10.12 4.88 16.89
N PRO A 60 9.52 4.62 15.71
CA PRO A 60 10.25 4.45 14.46
C PRO A 60 10.97 5.74 14.07
N ILE A 61 11.88 5.62 13.10
CA ILE A 61 12.40 6.79 12.37
C ILE A 61 11.21 7.43 11.67
N THR A 62 11.00 8.71 11.92
CA THR A 62 9.85 9.46 11.40
C THR A 62 10.29 10.75 10.74
N LEU A 63 9.59 11.15 9.70
CA LEU A 63 9.65 12.46 9.07
C LEU A 63 8.34 13.25 9.30
N GLY A 64 7.45 12.74 10.16
CA GLY A 64 6.14 13.31 10.46
C GLY A 64 5.00 12.72 9.62
N GLU A 65 5.16 11.49 9.14
CA GLU A 65 4.10 10.74 8.44
C GLU A 65 2.96 10.37 9.38
N GLY A 66 1.78 10.20 8.80
CA GLY A 66 0.56 9.88 9.54
C GLY A 66 -0.25 11.11 9.92
N ALA A 67 -1.33 10.90 10.67
CA ALA A 67 -2.30 11.93 11.04
C ALA A 67 -2.71 12.82 9.83
N THR A 68 -2.84 12.19 8.65
CA THR A 68 -3.13 12.89 7.41
C THR A 68 -4.57 13.42 7.39
N PRO A 69 -4.85 14.56 6.70
CA PRO A 69 -6.17 15.16 6.70
C PRO A 69 -7.28 14.23 6.24
N HIS A 70 -8.44 14.35 6.88
CA HIS A 70 -9.73 13.85 6.43
C HIS A 70 -10.58 15.01 5.98
N LEU A 71 -11.07 14.97 4.75
CA LEU A 71 -11.90 16.03 4.19
C LEU A 71 -13.27 15.46 3.82
N GLU A 72 -14.33 16.00 4.38
CA GLU A 72 -15.68 15.71 3.92
C GLU A 72 -15.92 16.38 2.56
N ALA A 73 -16.43 15.60 1.61
CA ALA A 73 -16.62 16.05 0.22
C ALA A 73 -18.11 16.01 -0.15
N THR A 74 -18.94 16.79 0.57
CA THR A 74 -20.40 16.80 0.45
C THR A 74 -20.89 17.03 -0.99
N ASP A 75 -20.31 17.98 -1.71
CA ASP A 75 -20.68 18.26 -3.11
C ASP A 75 -20.36 17.05 -4.04
N LEU A 76 -19.27 16.34 -3.77
CA LEU A 76 -18.95 15.14 -4.53
C LEU A 76 -19.88 13.99 -4.15
N ALA A 77 -20.23 13.85 -2.87
CA ALA A 77 -21.22 12.86 -2.42
C ALA A 77 -22.56 13.02 -3.12
N LEU A 78 -23.07 14.25 -3.18
CA LEU A 78 -24.30 14.60 -3.90
C LEU A 78 -24.18 14.29 -5.40
N ALA A 79 -23.07 14.67 -6.03
CA ALA A 79 -22.85 14.43 -7.47
C ALA A 79 -22.74 12.93 -7.80
N GLU A 80 -22.21 12.12 -6.89
CA GLU A 80 -22.10 10.66 -7.06
C GLU A 80 -23.36 9.91 -6.59
N GLY A 81 -24.26 10.54 -5.86
CA GLY A 81 -25.49 9.96 -5.34
C GLY A 81 -25.23 8.95 -4.19
N VAL A 82 -24.25 9.21 -3.34
CA VAL A 82 -23.94 8.47 -2.12
C VAL A 82 -24.25 9.34 -0.89
N GLY A 83 -24.47 8.70 0.27
CA GLY A 83 -24.86 9.39 1.50
C GLY A 83 -23.75 10.29 2.04
N GLN A 84 -22.52 9.77 2.09
CA GLN A 84 -21.33 10.50 2.54
C GLN A 84 -20.12 10.14 1.68
N LEU A 85 -19.23 11.10 1.47
CA LEU A 85 -17.96 10.88 0.81
C LEU A 85 -16.84 11.63 1.52
N TRP A 86 -15.80 10.92 1.87
CA TRP A 86 -14.64 11.43 2.58
C TRP A 86 -13.36 11.18 1.79
N LEU A 87 -12.42 12.10 1.89
CA LEU A 87 -11.08 11.96 1.30
C LEU A 87 -10.05 11.78 2.41
N LYS A 88 -9.42 10.64 2.48
CA LYS A 88 -8.24 10.39 3.33
C LYS A 88 -6.99 10.78 2.57
N CYS A 89 -6.43 11.96 2.89
CA CYS A 89 -5.39 12.62 2.10
C CYS A 89 -3.98 12.11 2.44
N GLU A 90 -3.66 10.88 2.05
CA GLU A 90 -2.31 10.30 2.21
C GLU A 90 -1.24 11.03 1.39
N SER A 91 -1.64 11.85 0.44
CA SER A 91 -0.79 12.80 -0.29
C SER A 91 -0.15 13.87 0.60
N ALA A 92 -0.66 14.09 1.81
CA ALA A 92 -0.12 15.06 2.77
C ALA A 92 1.09 14.53 3.56
N ASN A 93 1.45 13.25 3.43
CA ASN A 93 2.66 12.72 4.04
C ASN A 93 3.93 13.44 3.53
N PRO A 94 5.04 13.41 4.28
CA PRO A 94 6.26 14.21 4.01
C PRO A 94 6.83 14.11 2.60
N THR A 95 6.85 12.91 1.99
CA THR A 95 7.30 12.75 0.59
C THR A 95 6.17 12.81 -0.42
N GLY A 96 4.94 13.15 0.00
CA GLY A 96 3.77 13.33 -0.86
C GLY A 96 3.00 12.05 -1.16
N SER A 97 3.17 10.98 -0.39
CA SER A 97 2.40 9.75 -0.61
C SER A 97 2.27 8.86 0.64
N HIS A 98 1.29 7.95 0.58
CA HIS A 98 1.08 6.90 1.58
C HIS A 98 2.33 6.04 1.87
N LYS A 99 3.33 6.03 0.96
CA LYS A 99 4.52 5.19 1.09
C LYS A 99 5.37 5.51 2.31
N ASP A 100 5.25 6.71 2.85
CA ASP A 100 5.99 7.14 4.02
C ASP A 100 5.65 6.30 5.25
N ARG A 101 4.39 5.91 5.42
CA ARG A 101 3.97 5.03 6.52
C ARG A 101 4.67 3.67 6.49
N MET A 102 4.80 3.09 5.29
CA MET A 102 5.52 1.84 5.09
C MET A 102 7.02 2.03 5.33
N ALA A 103 7.60 3.09 4.76
CA ALA A 103 9.03 3.36 4.84
C ALA A 103 9.49 3.57 6.29
N ALA A 104 8.70 4.26 7.12
CA ALA A 104 8.98 4.47 8.53
C ALA A 104 9.20 3.14 9.27
N GLN A 105 8.29 2.19 9.15
CA GLN A 105 8.40 0.89 9.83
C GLN A 105 9.50 0.01 9.21
N LEU A 106 9.57 -0.05 7.89
CA LEU A 106 10.52 -0.89 7.16
C LEU A 106 11.97 -0.46 7.38
N VAL A 107 12.26 0.85 7.22
CA VAL A 107 13.62 1.39 7.38
C VAL A 107 14.06 1.32 8.85
N SER A 108 13.14 1.54 9.78
CA SER A 108 13.40 1.34 11.22
C SER A 108 13.74 -0.11 11.52
N ARG A 109 13.03 -1.08 10.95
CA ARG A 109 13.39 -2.51 11.08
C ARG A 109 14.75 -2.82 10.47
N ALA A 110 15.04 -2.29 9.27
CA ALA A 110 16.34 -2.46 8.64
C ALA A 110 17.48 -1.97 9.56
N ARG A 111 17.31 -0.80 10.17
CA ARG A 111 18.28 -0.22 11.12
C ARG A 111 18.45 -1.09 12.37
N LEU A 112 17.35 -1.63 12.94
CA LEU A 112 17.37 -2.53 14.09
C LEU A 112 18.00 -3.88 13.75
N ALA A 113 17.88 -4.34 12.51
CA ALA A 113 18.54 -5.55 12.02
C ALA A 113 20.04 -5.37 11.75
N GLY A 114 20.59 -4.16 11.95
CA GLY A 114 22.00 -3.86 11.68
C GLY A 114 22.33 -3.70 10.19
N ALA A 115 21.32 -3.55 9.32
CA ALA A 115 21.56 -3.30 7.91
C ALA A 115 22.26 -1.95 7.69
N THR A 116 23.13 -1.90 6.69
CA THR A 116 23.80 -0.66 6.25
C THR A 116 23.19 -0.09 4.98
N ARG A 117 22.37 -0.91 4.28
CA ARG A 117 21.70 -0.53 3.04
C ARG A 117 20.32 -1.16 2.89
N VAL A 118 19.44 -0.48 2.15
CA VAL A 118 18.13 -0.97 1.73
C VAL A 118 18.10 -1.04 0.21
N ALA A 119 17.69 -2.17 -0.37
CA ALA A 119 17.55 -2.34 -1.82
C ALA A 119 16.08 -2.34 -2.24
N ALA A 120 15.72 -1.60 -3.28
CA ALA A 120 14.34 -1.49 -3.75
C ALA A 120 14.22 -1.43 -5.27
N ALA A 121 13.12 -1.99 -5.81
CA ALA A 121 12.72 -1.87 -7.22
C ALA A 121 11.53 -0.91 -7.34
N SER A 122 11.81 0.39 -7.54
CA SER A 122 10.76 1.39 -7.65
C SER A 122 11.20 2.62 -8.43
N SER A 123 10.41 3.04 -9.42
CA SER A 123 10.60 4.29 -10.16
C SER A 123 9.63 5.40 -9.72
N GLY A 124 8.84 5.17 -8.67
CA GLY A 124 7.80 6.09 -8.19
C GLY A 124 7.89 6.33 -6.69
N ASN A 125 6.74 6.59 -6.09
CA ASN A 125 6.59 7.03 -4.69
C ASN A 125 7.31 6.14 -3.66
N ALA A 126 7.35 4.80 -3.86
CA ALA A 126 8.05 3.93 -2.93
C ALA A 126 9.58 4.16 -2.95
N GLY A 127 10.16 4.41 -4.13
CA GLY A 127 11.59 4.75 -4.25
C GLY A 127 11.92 6.07 -3.57
N VAL A 128 11.11 7.11 -3.80
CA VAL A 128 11.30 8.43 -3.19
C VAL A 128 11.19 8.34 -1.66
N SER A 129 10.17 7.68 -1.16
CA SER A 129 9.95 7.51 0.27
C SER A 129 11.09 6.72 0.93
N LEU A 130 11.48 5.56 0.37
CA LEU A 130 12.58 4.77 0.91
C LEU A 130 13.90 5.55 0.90
N ALA A 131 14.19 6.32 -0.16
CA ALA A 131 15.38 7.18 -0.21
C ALA A 131 15.38 8.21 0.93
N ALA A 132 14.26 8.89 1.17
CA ALA A 132 14.13 9.89 2.23
C ALA A 132 14.33 9.27 3.63
N TYR A 133 13.65 8.16 3.93
CA TYR A 133 13.74 7.50 5.23
C TYR A 133 15.10 6.83 5.44
N CYS A 134 15.74 6.28 4.40
CA CYS A 134 17.12 5.79 4.48
C CYS A 134 18.09 6.92 4.80
N ALA A 135 17.95 8.09 4.16
CA ALA A 135 18.77 9.26 4.48
C ALA A 135 18.61 9.67 5.95
N ALA A 136 17.37 9.74 6.47
CA ALA A 136 17.09 10.03 7.87
C ALA A 136 17.66 8.97 8.84
N ALA A 137 17.75 7.71 8.38
CA ALA A 137 18.30 6.59 9.15
C ALA A 137 19.83 6.47 9.10
N GLY A 138 20.51 7.22 8.21
CA GLY A 138 21.92 7.03 7.92
C GLY A 138 22.21 5.70 7.20
N LEU A 139 21.24 5.19 6.39
CA LEU A 139 21.37 3.99 5.57
C LEU A 139 21.54 4.35 4.10
N GLN A 140 22.27 3.53 3.35
CA GLN A 140 22.33 3.66 1.89
C GLN A 140 21.03 3.12 1.26
N ALA A 141 20.42 3.89 0.37
CA ALA A 141 19.34 3.42 -0.50
C ALA A 141 19.91 3.02 -1.88
N ASP A 142 19.79 1.74 -2.26
CA ASP A 142 20.10 1.23 -3.60
C ASP A 142 18.78 0.98 -4.34
N ILE A 143 18.44 1.84 -5.30
CA ILE A 143 17.13 1.80 -5.95
C ILE A 143 17.28 1.45 -7.44
N ALA A 144 16.70 0.32 -7.82
CA ALA A 144 16.54 -0.08 -9.21
C ALA A 144 15.32 0.63 -9.81
N ILE A 145 15.57 1.48 -10.81
CA ILE A 145 14.55 2.24 -11.53
C ILE A 145 14.39 1.70 -12.96
N THR A 146 13.29 2.04 -13.64
CA THR A 146 13.17 1.85 -15.08
C THR A 146 13.80 3.02 -15.82
N ARG A 147 14.23 2.83 -17.08
CA ARG A 147 14.81 3.91 -17.89
C ARG A 147 13.86 5.09 -18.08
N ASN A 148 12.56 4.79 -18.17
CA ASN A 148 11.48 5.78 -18.27
C ASN A 148 11.00 6.30 -16.89
N CYS A 149 11.82 6.16 -15.84
CA CYS A 149 11.50 6.74 -14.53
C CYS A 149 11.27 8.25 -14.70
N PRO A 150 10.11 8.77 -14.21
CA PRO A 150 9.80 10.19 -14.34
C PRO A 150 10.91 11.06 -13.74
N PRO A 151 11.28 12.19 -14.40
CA PRO A 151 12.41 13.01 -13.97
C PRO A 151 12.32 13.50 -12.53
N LEU A 152 11.15 13.95 -12.09
CA LEU A 152 10.94 14.47 -10.73
C LEU A 152 11.19 13.40 -9.65
N GLN A 153 10.73 12.16 -9.86
CA GLN A 153 10.99 11.07 -8.94
C GLN A 153 12.47 10.67 -8.92
N ARG A 154 13.12 10.63 -10.09
CA ARG A 154 14.55 10.36 -10.19
C ARG A 154 15.37 11.41 -9.42
N GLU A 155 15.11 12.69 -9.66
CA GLU A 155 15.78 13.79 -8.97
C GLU A 155 15.52 13.74 -7.45
N ALA A 156 14.29 13.49 -7.03
CA ALA A 156 13.95 13.39 -5.61
C ALA A 156 14.76 12.28 -4.93
N MET A 157 14.83 11.09 -5.52
CA MET A 157 15.65 9.97 -4.99
C MET A 157 17.13 10.36 -4.91
N GLN A 158 17.67 11.02 -5.95
CA GLN A 158 19.07 11.47 -5.98
C GLN A 158 19.35 12.54 -4.91
N ARG A 159 18.45 13.49 -4.69
CA ARG A 159 18.59 14.52 -3.65
C ARG A 159 18.65 13.92 -2.25
N PHE A 160 17.98 12.77 -2.01
CA PHE A 160 18.10 12.02 -0.77
C PHE A 160 19.32 11.09 -0.71
N GLY A 161 20.22 11.16 -1.70
CA GLY A 161 21.46 10.39 -1.72
C GLY A 161 21.31 8.93 -2.14
N ALA A 162 20.19 8.54 -2.79
CA ALA A 162 20.02 7.19 -3.28
C ALA A 162 20.95 6.88 -4.46
N LYS A 163 21.52 5.67 -4.47
CA LYS A 163 22.21 5.10 -5.62
C LYS A 163 21.17 4.50 -6.57
N LEU A 164 21.16 4.96 -7.83
CA LEU A 164 20.19 4.53 -8.82
C LEU A 164 20.82 3.63 -9.87
N SER A 165 20.14 2.50 -10.18
CA SER A 165 20.49 1.60 -11.28
C SER A 165 19.29 1.49 -12.22
N ALA A 166 19.49 1.77 -13.52
CA ALA A 166 18.41 1.81 -14.52
C ALA A 166 18.29 0.51 -15.31
N PHE A 167 17.06 0.04 -15.50
CA PHE A 167 16.71 -1.19 -16.20
C PHE A 167 15.64 -0.93 -17.27
N GLU A 168 15.47 -1.85 -18.23
CA GLU A 168 14.53 -1.70 -19.33
C GLU A 168 13.08 -1.61 -18.85
N ASP A 169 12.67 -2.54 -18.01
CA ASP A 169 11.28 -2.65 -17.55
C ASP A 169 11.18 -2.92 -16.04
N SER A 170 9.95 -3.07 -15.56
CA SER A 170 9.69 -3.23 -14.14
C SER A 170 10.12 -4.59 -13.58
N LEU A 171 10.12 -5.66 -14.35
CA LEU A 171 10.53 -7.00 -13.90
C LEU A 171 12.04 -7.19 -13.97
N ALA A 172 12.72 -6.57 -14.94
CA ALA A 172 14.17 -6.62 -15.10
C ALA A 172 14.94 -6.07 -13.88
N ARG A 173 14.28 -5.27 -13.02
CA ARG A 173 14.85 -4.76 -11.76
C ARG A 173 14.95 -5.82 -10.66
N TRP A 174 14.09 -6.84 -10.69
CA TRP A 174 13.94 -7.78 -9.57
C TRP A 174 15.15 -8.72 -9.40
N PRO A 175 15.78 -9.29 -10.43
CA PRO A 175 17.01 -10.05 -10.27
C PRO A 175 18.14 -9.25 -9.61
N TYR A 176 18.29 -7.97 -9.94
CA TYR A 176 19.29 -7.10 -9.33
C TYR A 176 19.02 -6.87 -7.84
N VAL A 177 17.77 -6.55 -7.47
CA VAL A 177 17.40 -6.37 -6.06
C VAL A 177 17.52 -7.67 -5.27
N SER A 178 17.15 -8.81 -5.89
CA SER A 178 17.33 -10.14 -5.31
C SER A 178 18.79 -10.43 -5.00
N ASP A 179 19.70 -10.12 -5.93
CA ASP A 179 21.14 -10.31 -5.75
C ASP A 179 21.67 -9.46 -4.59
N LEU A 180 21.30 -8.17 -4.53
CA LEU A 180 21.68 -7.30 -3.43
C LEU A 180 21.21 -7.83 -2.06
N CYS A 181 19.97 -8.35 -2.00
CA CYS A 181 19.41 -8.87 -0.76
C CYS A 181 20.02 -10.20 -0.35
N ARG A 182 20.14 -11.16 -1.27
CA ARG A 182 20.58 -12.53 -0.98
C ARG A 182 22.10 -12.66 -0.80
N ASN A 183 22.87 -11.93 -1.63
CA ASN A 183 24.31 -12.10 -1.72
C ASN A 183 25.14 -10.93 -1.16
N HIS A 184 24.52 -9.75 -0.99
CA HIS A 184 25.25 -8.54 -0.59
C HIS A 184 24.69 -7.86 0.67
N GLY A 185 23.85 -8.56 1.44
CA GLY A 185 23.38 -8.13 2.76
C GLY A 185 22.50 -6.88 2.77
N ALA A 186 21.89 -6.51 1.63
CA ALA A 186 20.93 -5.42 1.61
C ALA A 186 19.59 -5.85 2.22
N PHE A 187 18.96 -4.96 3.00
CA PHE A 187 17.61 -5.19 3.49
C PHE A 187 16.60 -4.92 2.35
N ALA A 188 15.61 -5.80 2.22
CA ALA A 188 14.62 -5.72 1.15
C ALA A 188 13.61 -4.58 1.40
N GLY A 189 13.66 -3.55 0.56
CA GLY A 189 12.72 -2.41 0.60
C GLY A 189 11.43 -2.63 -0.18
N THR A 190 11.46 -3.52 -1.18
CA THR A 190 10.28 -3.89 -2.00
C THR A 190 10.35 -5.36 -2.38
N ASN A 191 9.25 -5.89 -2.93
CA ASN A 191 9.25 -7.21 -3.54
C ASN A 191 10.28 -7.31 -4.69
N TYR A 192 10.91 -8.48 -4.80
CA TYR A 192 11.83 -8.84 -5.89
C TYR A 192 11.59 -10.27 -6.41
N LEU A 193 10.54 -10.94 -5.95
CA LEU A 193 10.14 -12.27 -6.44
C LEU A 193 9.16 -12.20 -7.60
N ASN A 194 9.23 -13.18 -8.47
CA ASN A 194 8.23 -13.46 -9.49
C ASN A 194 7.86 -14.96 -9.43
N PRO A 195 6.63 -15.33 -9.08
CA PRO A 195 5.49 -14.48 -8.68
C PRO A 195 5.74 -13.65 -7.41
N PRO A 196 5.11 -12.46 -7.30
CA PRO A 196 5.39 -11.57 -6.18
C PRO A 196 4.73 -12.05 -4.88
N VAL A 197 5.39 -11.72 -3.76
CA VAL A 197 4.87 -11.98 -2.42
C VAL A 197 4.32 -10.70 -1.75
N GLY A 198 4.75 -9.54 -2.19
CA GLY A 198 4.49 -8.25 -1.56
C GLY A 198 5.74 -7.67 -0.90
N THR A 199 5.57 -6.52 -0.26
CA THR A 199 6.62 -5.86 0.53
C THR A 199 6.78 -6.57 1.88
N HIS A 200 7.92 -6.35 2.55
CA HIS A 200 8.22 -6.91 3.86
C HIS A 200 7.07 -6.68 4.86
N PRO A 201 6.62 -7.70 5.62
CA PRO A 201 5.46 -7.62 6.49
C PRO A 201 5.48 -6.42 7.44
N TYR A 202 6.62 -6.15 8.09
CA TYR A 202 6.73 -5.03 9.02
C TYR A 202 6.52 -3.65 8.38
N GLY A 203 6.90 -3.49 7.12
CA GLY A 203 6.59 -2.27 6.37
C GLY A 203 5.08 -2.11 6.12
N VAL A 204 4.42 -3.18 5.74
CA VAL A 204 2.96 -3.19 5.45
C VAL A 204 2.14 -2.84 6.68
N GLU A 205 2.57 -3.25 7.88
CA GLU A 205 1.94 -2.88 9.15
C GLU A 205 1.86 -1.34 9.34
N GLY A 206 2.78 -0.58 8.75
CA GLY A 206 2.76 0.88 8.79
C GLY A 206 1.51 1.52 8.21
N TYR A 207 0.72 0.81 7.43
CA TYR A 207 -0.56 1.30 6.90
C TYR A 207 -1.75 1.08 7.83
N LYS A 208 -1.65 0.24 8.85
CA LYS A 208 -2.75 -0.06 9.79
C LYS A 208 -3.35 1.18 10.46
N PRO A 209 -2.56 2.19 10.88
CA PRO A 209 -3.10 3.39 11.52
C PRO A 209 -4.11 4.17 10.66
N ILE A 210 -4.09 4.01 9.33
CA ILE A 210 -5.10 4.62 8.45
C ILE A 210 -6.52 4.22 8.87
N ALA A 211 -6.74 2.97 9.30
CA ALA A 211 -8.05 2.50 9.76
C ALA A 211 -8.49 3.23 11.03
N GLN A 212 -7.59 3.42 12.01
CA GLN A 212 -7.90 4.16 13.24
C GLN A 212 -8.21 5.62 12.94
N GLU A 213 -7.38 6.26 12.10
CA GLU A 213 -7.58 7.65 11.72
C GLU A 213 -8.91 7.89 10.99
N ILE A 214 -9.36 6.93 10.15
CA ILE A 214 -10.68 6.97 9.52
C ILE A 214 -11.78 6.81 10.57
N LEU A 215 -11.65 5.81 11.46
CA LEU A 215 -12.63 5.56 12.52
C LEU A 215 -12.83 6.80 13.41
N ASP A 216 -11.74 7.45 13.79
CA ASP A 216 -11.78 8.62 14.65
C ASP A 216 -12.40 9.85 13.97
N ALA A 217 -12.24 9.97 12.64
CA ALA A 217 -12.72 11.11 11.87
C ALA A 217 -14.20 10.99 11.46
N CYS A 218 -14.64 9.82 11.01
CA CYS A 218 -15.99 9.64 10.42
C CYS A 218 -16.71 8.34 10.85
N GLY A 219 -16.20 7.65 11.85
CA GLY A 219 -16.77 6.36 12.28
C GLY A 219 -16.42 5.22 11.31
N THR A 220 -17.25 4.16 11.30
CA THR A 220 -17.04 3.02 10.42
C THR A 220 -17.77 3.24 9.09
N PRO A 221 -17.05 3.54 7.98
CA PRO A 221 -17.70 3.70 6.68
C PRO A 221 -18.29 2.38 6.17
N THR A 222 -19.14 2.44 5.16
CA THR A 222 -19.61 1.23 4.48
C THR A 222 -18.53 0.72 3.51
N ASP A 223 -17.80 1.64 2.88
CA ASP A 223 -16.92 1.34 1.76
C ASP A 223 -15.65 2.19 1.81
N ILE A 224 -14.52 1.57 1.47
CA ILE A 224 -13.24 2.25 1.28
C ILE A 224 -12.70 1.92 -0.10
N ILE A 225 -12.34 2.93 -0.88
CA ILE A 225 -11.85 2.79 -2.25
C ILE A 225 -10.37 3.10 -2.30
N VAL A 226 -9.56 2.12 -2.74
CA VAL A 226 -8.10 2.16 -2.65
C VAL A 226 -7.46 1.94 -4.02
N PRO A 227 -6.76 2.92 -4.59
CA PRO A 227 -5.90 2.72 -5.76
C PRO A 227 -4.85 1.64 -5.47
N THR A 228 -4.83 0.60 -6.30
CA THR A 228 -4.12 -0.64 -5.94
C THR A 228 -3.16 -1.11 -7.03
N ALA A 229 -1.86 -1.13 -6.71
CA ALA A 229 -0.85 -1.86 -7.47
C ALA A 229 -0.84 -3.34 -7.06
N ARG A 230 0.13 -3.78 -6.26
CA ARG A 230 0.21 -5.16 -5.76
C ARG A 230 -0.56 -5.42 -4.46
N GLY A 231 -1.15 -4.39 -3.84
CA GLY A 231 -2.07 -4.54 -2.72
C GLY A 231 -1.48 -4.36 -1.33
N ASP A 232 -0.23 -3.92 -1.18
CA ASP A 232 0.37 -3.68 0.15
C ASP A 232 -0.44 -2.67 0.98
N LEU A 233 -0.84 -1.53 0.38
CA LEU A 233 -1.69 -0.53 1.05
C LEU A 233 -3.07 -1.10 1.41
N LEU A 234 -3.72 -1.76 0.44
CA LEU A 234 -5.04 -2.37 0.64
C LEU A 234 -5.02 -3.38 1.79
N TRP A 235 -3.96 -4.21 1.84
CA TRP A 235 -3.78 -5.21 2.89
C TRP A 235 -3.51 -4.57 4.25
N GLY A 236 -2.63 -3.57 4.33
CA GLY A 236 -2.35 -2.90 5.59
C GLY A 236 -3.58 -2.16 6.16
N ILE A 237 -4.39 -1.52 5.31
CA ILE A 237 -5.68 -0.94 5.71
C ILE A 237 -6.62 -2.05 6.22
N PHE A 238 -6.72 -3.19 5.50
CA PHE A 238 -7.52 -4.33 5.94
C PHE A 238 -7.08 -4.84 7.32
N LEU A 239 -5.78 -5.01 7.56
CA LEU A 239 -5.24 -5.44 8.85
C LEU A 239 -5.60 -4.47 9.99
N GLY A 240 -5.61 -3.16 9.71
CA GLY A 240 -6.05 -2.15 10.67
C GLY A 240 -7.53 -2.34 11.05
N TRP A 241 -8.42 -2.47 10.07
CA TRP A 241 -9.84 -2.71 10.30
C TRP A 241 -10.12 -4.06 10.96
N GLN A 242 -9.38 -5.10 10.58
CA GLN A 242 -9.47 -6.41 11.22
C GLN A 242 -9.09 -6.33 12.70
N HIS A 243 -8.04 -5.59 13.03
CA HIS A 243 -7.63 -5.35 14.41
C HIS A 243 -8.75 -4.67 15.20
N LEU A 244 -9.34 -3.60 14.68
CA LEU A 244 -10.45 -2.89 15.32
C LEU A 244 -11.68 -3.79 15.55
N LEU A 245 -12.00 -4.65 14.59
CA LEU A 245 -13.09 -5.63 14.72
C LEU A 245 -12.80 -6.67 15.82
N GLN A 246 -11.59 -7.24 15.83
CA GLN A 246 -11.18 -8.26 16.82
C GLN A 246 -11.18 -7.72 18.25
N HIS A 247 -10.97 -6.41 18.42
CA HIS A 247 -11.00 -5.76 19.73
C HIS A 247 -12.34 -5.09 20.07
N GLY A 248 -13.40 -5.39 19.31
CA GLY A 248 -14.75 -4.90 19.59
C GLY A 248 -14.96 -3.39 19.39
N ARG A 249 -13.99 -2.70 18.76
CA ARG A 249 -14.07 -1.25 18.47
C ARG A 249 -15.09 -0.93 17.37
N ILE A 250 -15.38 -1.89 16.53
CA ILE A 250 -16.37 -1.81 15.44
C ILE A 250 -17.18 -3.10 15.39
N ALA A 251 -18.42 -3.02 14.85
CA ALA A 251 -19.30 -4.17 14.71
C ALA A 251 -19.16 -4.91 13.37
N ARG A 252 -18.57 -4.26 12.34
CA ARG A 252 -18.43 -4.82 10.99
C ARG A 252 -17.22 -4.20 10.29
N LEU A 253 -16.65 -4.95 9.34
CA LEU A 253 -15.62 -4.43 8.43
C LEU A 253 -16.28 -3.53 7.35
N PRO A 254 -15.61 -2.43 6.94
CA PRO A 254 -15.93 -1.77 5.68
C PRO A 254 -15.54 -2.64 4.49
N ARG A 255 -16.25 -2.52 3.37
CA ARG A 255 -15.88 -3.18 2.12
C ARG A 255 -14.68 -2.44 1.50
N LEU A 256 -13.61 -3.16 1.17
CA LEU A 256 -12.39 -2.60 0.59
C LEU A 256 -12.37 -2.85 -0.92
N HIS A 257 -12.58 -1.81 -1.71
CA HIS A 257 -12.57 -1.88 -3.17
C HIS A 257 -11.20 -1.50 -3.72
N ALA A 258 -10.63 -2.38 -4.56
CA ALA A 258 -9.34 -2.16 -5.17
C ALA A 258 -9.50 -1.53 -6.57
N VAL A 259 -9.00 -0.32 -6.77
CA VAL A 259 -9.01 0.31 -8.10
C VAL A 259 -7.81 -0.14 -8.91
N GLU A 260 -8.07 -0.55 -10.14
CA GLU A 260 -7.06 -0.97 -11.11
C GLU A 260 -7.29 -0.32 -12.47
N PRO A 261 -6.23 -0.09 -13.30
CA PRO A 261 -6.39 0.57 -14.59
C PRO A 261 -6.87 -0.37 -15.70
N TYR A 262 -6.66 -1.67 -15.55
CA TYR A 262 -7.09 -2.74 -16.44
C TYR A 262 -7.28 -4.03 -15.63
N ALA A 263 -8.05 -4.98 -16.18
CA ALA A 263 -8.49 -6.18 -15.49
C ALA A 263 -7.33 -7.13 -15.12
N ARG A 264 -6.64 -6.87 -14.03
CA ARG A 264 -5.58 -7.69 -13.44
C ARG A 264 -6.10 -8.38 -12.17
N LEU A 265 -6.52 -7.61 -11.16
CA LEU A 265 -7.09 -8.13 -9.91
C LEU A 265 -8.40 -8.88 -10.17
N SER A 266 -9.21 -8.36 -11.09
CA SER A 266 -10.46 -9.00 -11.54
C SER A 266 -10.19 -10.39 -12.10
N ARG A 267 -9.20 -10.52 -13.01
CA ARG A 267 -8.82 -11.80 -13.60
C ARG A 267 -8.17 -12.74 -12.61
N ALA A 268 -7.26 -12.24 -11.76
CA ALA A 268 -6.63 -13.02 -10.71
C ALA A 268 -7.67 -13.58 -9.72
N ARG A 269 -8.65 -12.76 -9.33
CA ARG A 269 -9.76 -13.18 -8.47
C ARG A 269 -10.63 -14.26 -9.12
N ALA A 270 -10.98 -14.08 -10.38
CA ALA A 270 -11.77 -15.06 -11.13
C ALA A 270 -11.03 -16.40 -11.30
N ALA A 271 -9.72 -16.37 -11.48
CA ALA A 271 -8.87 -17.55 -11.56
C ALA A 271 -8.54 -18.19 -10.19
N GLY A 272 -8.79 -17.49 -9.07
CA GLY A 272 -8.33 -17.92 -7.74
C GLY A 272 -6.81 -17.98 -7.60
N ASP A 273 -6.07 -17.29 -8.48
CA ASP A 273 -4.61 -17.35 -8.55
C ASP A 273 -3.98 -15.96 -8.79
N ALA A 274 -3.10 -15.56 -7.88
CA ALA A 274 -2.39 -14.28 -7.94
C ALA A 274 -1.05 -14.34 -8.71
N ARG A 275 -0.65 -15.51 -9.23
CA ARG A 275 0.69 -15.73 -9.82
C ARG A 275 0.79 -15.31 -11.28
N GLY A 276 -0.31 -14.95 -11.92
CA GLY A 276 -0.35 -14.54 -13.32
C GLY A 276 0.39 -13.23 -13.58
N LEU A 277 0.67 -12.99 -14.84
CA LEU A 277 1.09 -11.71 -15.39
C LEU A 277 -0.02 -11.23 -16.34
N TRP A 278 -0.51 -10.03 -16.07
CA TRP A 278 -1.57 -9.40 -16.87
C TRP A 278 -1.03 -8.11 -17.47
N GLU A 279 -0.94 -8.09 -18.78
CA GLU A 279 -0.43 -6.92 -19.50
C GLU A 279 -1.54 -5.90 -19.74
N GLY A 280 -1.17 -4.64 -19.71
CA GLY A 280 -2.01 -3.50 -20.00
C GLY A 280 -1.17 -2.24 -20.13
N VAL A 281 -1.68 -1.28 -20.90
CA VAL A 281 -1.07 0.05 -21.06
C VAL A 281 -1.94 1.06 -20.34
N THR A 282 -1.33 1.94 -19.54
CA THR A 282 -2.05 2.94 -18.76
C THR A 282 -1.12 4.10 -18.35
N ASP A 283 -1.69 5.29 -18.28
CA ASP A 283 -1.06 6.48 -17.71
C ASP A 283 -1.21 6.56 -16.18
N GLN A 284 -1.94 5.63 -15.55
CA GLN A 284 -2.05 5.50 -14.09
C GLN A 284 -0.78 4.83 -13.53
N TYR A 285 0.35 5.50 -13.69
CA TYR A 285 1.69 5.01 -13.50
C TYR A 285 1.94 4.27 -12.18
N SER A 286 1.44 4.81 -11.07
CA SER A 286 1.69 4.25 -9.73
C SER A 286 0.99 2.91 -9.48
N ILE A 287 0.01 2.53 -10.31
CA ILE A 287 -0.73 1.26 -10.23
C ILE A 287 -0.65 0.42 -11.52
N ALA A 288 0.25 0.77 -12.45
CA ALA A 288 0.37 0.16 -13.78
C ALA A 288 0.98 -1.26 -13.80
N GLY A 289 1.52 -1.77 -12.69
CA GLY A 289 2.23 -3.06 -12.69
C GLY A 289 1.34 -4.26 -13.05
N GLY A 290 1.82 -5.16 -13.92
CA GLY A 290 1.09 -6.34 -14.44
C GLY A 290 0.94 -7.51 -13.46
N THR A 291 1.42 -7.41 -12.22
CA THR A 291 1.36 -8.47 -11.22
C THR A 291 0.47 -8.07 -10.04
N CYS A 292 -0.08 -9.05 -9.34
CA CYS A 292 -0.76 -8.85 -8.06
C CYS A 292 -0.23 -9.84 -7.01
N THR A 293 -0.75 -9.78 -5.80
CA THR A 293 -0.35 -10.67 -4.71
C THR A 293 -1.57 -11.32 -4.06
N LEU A 294 -1.36 -12.42 -3.35
CA LEU A 294 -2.43 -13.09 -2.62
C LEU A 294 -3.11 -12.12 -1.62
N GLN A 295 -2.34 -11.29 -0.94
CA GLN A 295 -2.88 -10.35 0.05
C GLN A 295 -3.88 -9.34 -0.54
N SER A 296 -3.73 -8.96 -1.82
CA SER A 296 -4.71 -8.09 -2.48
C SER A 296 -6.06 -8.79 -2.68
N LEU A 297 -6.04 -10.08 -3.01
CA LEU A 297 -7.25 -10.89 -3.16
C LEU A 297 -7.91 -11.17 -1.82
N GLU A 298 -7.11 -11.49 -0.79
CA GLU A 298 -7.59 -11.74 0.57
C GLU A 298 -8.23 -10.50 1.20
N ALA A 299 -7.63 -9.31 1.04
CA ALA A 299 -8.21 -8.08 1.56
C ALA A 299 -9.62 -7.82 1.00
N MET A 300 -9.79 -7.95 -0.31
CA MET A 300 -11.10 -7.80 -0.96
C MET A 300 -12.08 -8.91 -0.54
N SER A 301 -11.63 -10.16 -0.55
CA SER A 301 -12.49 -11.32 -0.23
C SER A 301 -13.01 -11.24 1.20
N ARG A 302 -12.12 -11.00 2.16
CA ARG A 302 -12.45 -11.00 3.60
C ARG A 302 -13.24 -9.76 4.04
N SER A 303 -13.13 -8.64 3.31
CA SER A 303 -13.91 -7.42 3.56
C SER A 303 -15.23 -7.36 2.77
N GLY A 304 -15.46 -8.28 1.83
CA GLY A 304 -16.59 -8.21 0.92
C GLY A 304 -16.48 -7.16 -0.18
N GLY A 305 -15.26 -6.66 -0.42
CA GLY A 305 -14.96 -5.69 -1.47
C GLY A 305 -14.79 -6.31 -2.85
N THR A 306 -14.51 -5.46 -3.86
CA THR A 306 -14.41 -5.90 -5.26
C THR A 306 -13.32 -5.10 -6.00
N PRO A 307 -12.67 -5.69 -7.02
CA PRO A 307 -11.84 -4.92 -7.94
C PRO A 307 -12.71 -4.02 -8.83
N VAL A 308 -12.20 -2.84 -9.15
CA VAL A 308 -12.88 -1.82 -9.97
C VAL A 308 -11.92 -1.31 -11.04
N GLU A 309 -12.20 -1.65 -12.28
CA GLU A 309 -11.42 -1.19 -13.43
C GLU A 309 -11.82 0.24 -13.82
N ILE A 310 -10.83 1.13 -13.91
CA ILE A 310 -11.00 2.55 -14.25
C ILE A 310 -10.04 2.93 -15.36
N SER A 311 -10.58 3.35 -16.51
CA SER A 311 -9.78 3.82 -17.64
C SER A 311 -9.07 5.15 -17.34
N ASP A 312 -7.98 5.42 -18.07
CA ASP A 312 -7.22 6.68 -17.94
C ASP A 312 -8.10 7.91 -18.20
N ALA A 313 -9.01 7.83 -19.17
CA ALA A 313 -9.95 8.91 -19.45
C ALA A 313 -10.89 9.21 -18.25
N ALA A 314 -11.41 8.17 -17.60
CA ALA A 314 -12.26 8.34 -16.42
C ALA A 314 -11.46 8.86 -15.22
N ALA A 315 -10.23 8.38 -15.04
CA ALA A 315 -9.33 8.89 -14.01
C ALA A 315 -8.97 10.37 -14.23
N ALA A 316 -8.71 10.79 -15.48
CA ALA A 316 -8.41 12.17 -15.82
C ALA A 316 -9.60 13.12 -15.56
N GLN A 317 -10.82 12.69 -15.87
CA GLN A 317 -12.02 13.46 -15.53
C GLN A 317 -12.19 13.61 -14.01
N ALA A 318 -11.93 12.54 -13.26
CA ALA A 318 -11.97 12.58 -11.80
C ALA A 318 -10.88 13.50 -11.22
N GLN A 319 -9.66 13.46 -11.79
CA GLN A 319 -8.56 14.34 -11.41
C GLN A 319 -8.93 15.81 -11.57
N GLN A 320 -9.48 16.21 -12.72
CA GLN A 320 -9.95 17.57 -12.94
C GLN A 320 -11.04 18.02 -11.95
N ARG A 321 -11.93 17.09 -11.55
CA ARG A 321 -12.95 17.38 -10.53
C ARG A 321 -12.34 17.64 -9.16
N LEU A 322 -11.32 16.86 -8.75
CA LEU A 322 -10.58 17.07 -7.51
C LEU A 322 -9.77 18.37 -7.54
N GLU A 323 -9.10 18.66 -8.65
CA GLU A 323 -8.33 19.90 -8.84
C GLU A 323 -9.22 21.15 -8.72
N ARG A 324 -10.44 21.14 -9.27
CA ARG A 324 -11.43 22.22 -9.09
C ARG A 324 -11.85 22.43 -7.64
N LYS A 325 -11.59 21.47 -6.77
CA LYS A 325 -11.78 21.55 -5.30
C LYS A 325 -10.48 21.88 -4.57
N GLY A 326 -9.39 22.19 -5.28
CA GLY A 326 -8.08 22.50 -4.70
C GLY A 326 -7.29 21.27 -4.26
N ILE A 327 -7.68 20.07 -4.68
CA ILE A 327 -7.04 18.82 -4.30
C ILE A 327 -6.18 18.31 -5.45
N SER A 328 -4.86 18.47 -5.32
CA SER A 328 -3.88 17.96 -6.28
C SER A 328 -3.64 16.46 -6.04
N THR A 329 -3.77 15.64 -7.09
CA THR A 329 -3.58 14.19 -7.00
C THR A 329 -2.89 13.66 -8.26
N GLU A 330 -2.12 12.57 -8.12
CA GLU A 330 -1.74 11.77 -9.29
C GLU A 330 -2.98 11.15 -9.97
N LEU A 331 -2.85 10.87 -11.27
CA LEU A 331 -3.90 10.20 -12.05
C LEU A 331 -4.36 8.90 -11.40
N SER A 332 -3.40 8.06 -10.95
CA SER A 332 -3.67 6.81 -10.23
C SER A 332 -4.50 7.02 -8.96
N SER A 333 -4.25 8.11 -8.25
CA SER A 333 -4.96 8.46 -7.01
C SER A 333 -6.39 8.93 -7.30
N ALA A 334 -6.56 9.75 -8.34
CA ALA A 334 -7.86 10.28 -8.77
C ALA A 334 -8.82 9.20 -9.25
N ALA A 335 -8.31 8.07 -9.73
CA ALA A 335 -9.12 6.92 -10.15
C ALA A 335 -10.06 6.41 -9.04
N ALA A 336 -9.74 6.65 -7.75
CA ALA A 336 -10.62 6.32 -6.64
C ALA A 336 -11.96 7.06 -6.71
N LEU A 337 -11.99 8.33 -7.14
CA LEU A 337 -13.24 9.07 -7.32
C LEU A 337 -14.04 8.52 -8.51
N ALA A 338 -13.40 8.19 -9.63
CA ALA A 338 -14.07 7.57 -10.76
C ALA A 338 -14.70 6.20 -10.42
N ALA A 339 -14.08 5.48 -9.47
CA ALA A 339 -14.60 4.20 -9.00
C ALA A 339 -15.94 4.34 -8.25
N VAL A 340 -16.22 5.47 -7.57
CA VAL A 340 -17.52 5.73 -6.93
C VAL A 340 -18.63 5.66 -7.98
N SER A 341 -18.51 6.42 -9.08
CA SER A 341 -19.47 6.40 -10.18
C SER A 341 -19.67 4.99 -10.77
N ARG A 342 -18.60 4.21 -10.89
CA ARG A 342 -18.66 2.84 -11.41
C ARG A 342 -19.42 1.91 -10.47
N LEU A 343 -19.09 1.95 -9.17
CA LEU A 343 -19.72 1.15 -8.13
C LEU A 343 -21.19 1.55 -7.93
N ARG A 344 -21.51 2.82 -8.05
CA ARG A 344 -22.88 3.34 -8.02
C ARG A 344 -23.73 2.77 -9.16
N ARG A 345 -23.21 2.80 -10.39
CA ARG A 345 -23.89 2.22 -11.57
C ARG A 345 -24.08 0.73 -11.50
N SER A 346 -23.18 0.00 -10.84
CA SER A 346 -23.30 -1.45 -10.64
C SER A 346 -24.19 -1.85 -9.45
N GLY A 347 -24.74 -0.89 -8.71
CA GLY A 347 -25.57 -1.16 -7.53
C GLY A 347 -24.82 -1.65 -6.29
N VAL A 348 -23.48 -1.58 -6.32
CA VAL A 348 -22.65 -1.90 -5.13
C VAL A 348 -22.75 -0.79 -4.09
N LEU A 349 -22.73 0.46 -4.52
CA LEU A 349 -23.00 1.63 -3.68
C LEU A 349 -24.45 2.11 -3.89
N ASP A 350 -25.02 2.73 -2.85
CA ASP A 350 -26.38 3.31 -2.84
C ASP A 350 -26.38 4.69 -2.17
N ALA A 351 -27.55 5.26 -1.99
CA ALA A 351 -27.72 6.57 -1.36
C ALA A 351 -27.42 6.58 0.15
N GLU A 352 -27.36 5.43 0.79
CA GLU A 352 -27.03 5.28 2.21
C GLU A 352 -25.54 4.99 2.43
N SER A 353 -24.78 4.78 1.35
CA SER A 353 -23.36 4.43 1.44
C SER A 353 -22.53 5.59 2.00
N SER A 354 -21.70 5.30 3.00
CA SER A 354 -20.64 6.18 3.51
C SER A 354 -19.31 5.71 2.96
N VAL A 355 -18.69 6.51 2.11
CA VAL A 355 -17.53 6.13 1.29
C VAL A 355 -16.31 6.91 1.69
N VAL A 356 -15.16 6.24 1.87
CA VAL A 356 -13.85 6.88 2.03
C VAL A 356 -12.97 6.59 0.82
N LEU A 357 -12.44 7.64 0.18
CA LEU A 357 -11.44 7.54 -0.87
C LEU A 357 -10.03 7.72 -0.28
N ILE A 358 -9.13 6.82 -0.59
CA ILE A 358 -7.73 7.01 -0.24
C ILE A 358 -7.05 7.82 -1.34
N VAL A 359 -6.74 9.08 -1.07
CA VAL A 359 -5.94 9.96 -1.93
C VAL A 359 -4.47 9.64 -1.69
N THR A 360 -3.94 8.71 -2.49
CA THR A 360 -2.68 8.02 -2.22
C THR A 360 -1.44 8.87 -2.41
N SER A 361 -1.47 9.86 -3.31
CA SER A 361 -0.30 10.65 -3.69
C SER A 361 -0.66 12.01 -4.28
N ASP A 362 0.29 12.94 -4.17
CA ASP A 362 0.18 14.33 -4.66
C ASP A 362 0.54 14.42 -6.16
N GLY A 363 -0.31 15.07 -6.93
CA GLY A 363 -0.13 15.28 -8.37
C GLY A 363 0.99 16.24 -8.75
N ARG A 364 1.49 17.05 -7.82
CA ARG A 364 2.60 18.00 -8.08
C ARG A 364 3.98 17.31 -8.24
N ARG A 365 4.04 16.00 -8.05
CA ARG A 365 5.27 15.19 -8.12
C ARG A 365 5.21 14.11 -9.20
N GLY A 366 4.13 14.07 -9.99
CA GLY A 366 3.92 13.13 -11.09
C GLY A 366 4.13 13.73 -12.47
#